data_ae52504cdfb609fb46dafb7933a1715a
#
_entry.id   ae52504cdfb609fb46dafb7933a1715a
#
_cell.length_a   1.000
_cell.length_b   1.000
_cell.length_c   1.000
_cell.angle_alpha   90.00
_cell.angle_beta   90.00
_cell.angle_gamma   90.00
#
_symmetry.space_group_name_H-M   'P 1'
#
loop_
_entity.id
_entity.type
_entity.pdbx_description
1 polymer ?
#
loop_
_entity_poly.entity_id
_entity_poly.type
_entity_poly.pdbx_seq_one_letter_code
_entity_poly.pdbx_strand_id
1 'polypeptide(L)'
;MRLNVEVVLLILTTPNITPTGLVLVSNAVVSWCGNFRIRNGLCGIRNWLRSLGNRFDIMAQDLLRGERVLAFDLETTGISTNSDRIVQLALLGVDSNEAPIHFETLVNPRMPIPYGASDVHGIYDADVRGQGDFSTIADETFELIDGAVIIGHNARNFDMKLLGSEYLRMGKLPPKPKVVLATLEVVRRLKIARPHNLGALCKRYGISLENAHTAAADA
;
A
#
# COMPACT_ATOMS: atom_id res chain seq x y z
N MET A 1 5.64 8.15 2.21
CA MET A 1 6.26 6.84 2.16
C MET A 1 6.16 6.03 3.46
N ARG A 2 5.74 6.59 4.55
CA ARG A 2 5.70 5.83 5.81
C ARG A 2 4.40 5.06 6.06
N LEU A 3 3.28 5.49 5.49
CA LEU A 3 1.97 5.04 5.95
C LEU A 3 1.62 3.60 5.56
N ASN A 4 1.64 3.25 4.28
CA ASN A 4 1.26 1.89 3.87
C ASN A 4 2.33 0.85 4.21
N VAL A 5 3.60 1.22 4.10
CA VAL A 5 4.71 0.36 4.51
C VAL A 5 4.69 0.17 6.03
N GLU A 6 4.42 1.23 6.80
CA GLU A 6 4.29 1.15 8.26
C GLU A 6 3.08 0.32 8.68
N VAL A 7 1.94 0.44 8.00
CA VAL A 7 0.77 -0.42 8.27
C VAL A 7 1.07 -1.88 7.97
N VAL A 8 1.72 -2.20 6.85
CA VAL A 8 2.13 -3.59 6.55
C VAL A 8 3.14 -4.09 7.57
N LEU A 9 4.16 -3.30 7.90
CA LEU A 9 5.18 -3.66 8.87
C LEU A 9 4.57 -3.83 10.27
N LEU A 10 3.73 -2.91 10.70
CA LEU A 10 3.06 -2.96 12.00
C LEU A 10 2.07 -4.13 12.10
N ILE A 11 1.33 -4.43 11.03
CA ILE A 11 0.42 -5.58 10.99
C ILE A 11 1.20 -6.90 11.04
N LEU A 12 2.36 -6.96 10.41
CA LEU A 12 3.23 -8.14 10.44
C LEU A 12 3.98 -8.30 11.77
N THR A 13 4.18 -7.19 12.51
CA THR A 13 4.95 -7.16 13.76
C THR A 13 4.10 -7.13 15.03
N THR A 14 2.75 -6.92 14.94
CA THR A 14 1.89 -6.91 16.12
C THR A 14 1.71 -8.32 16.68
N PRO A 15 1.93 -8.53 17.99
CA PRO A 15 1.79 -9.83 18.64
C PRO A 15 0.34 -10.19 18.97
N ASN A 16 -0.56 -10.18 17.99
CA ASN A 16 -1.89 -10.76 18.11
C ASN A 16 -1.88 -12.21 17.60
N ILE A 17 -0.85 -12.96 17.99
CA ILE A 17 -0.72 -14.36 17.64
C ILE A 17 -1.22 -15.18 18.82
N THR A 18 -2.38 -15.81 18.65
CA THR A 18 -2.76 -16.95 19.47
C THR A 18 -1.74 -18.08 19.29
N PRO A 19 -1.53 -18.96 20.30
CA PRO A 19 -0.39 -19.91 20.34
C PRO A 19 -0.32 -20.96 19.23
N THR A 20 -1.18 -20.88 18.20
CA THR A 20 -1.32 -21.87 17.12
C THR A 20 -1.35 -21.26 15.72
N GLY A 21 -0.71 -20.11 15.50
CA GLY A 21 -0.73 -19.41 14.21
C GLY A 21 0.47 -19.73 13.30
N LEU A 22 0.19 -20.36 12.17
CA LEU A 22 1.12 -20.55 11.06
C LEU A 22 1.15 -19.28 10.21
N VAL A 23 2.28 -18.59 10.12
CA VAL A 23 2.45 -17.45 9.19
C VAL A 23 3.20 -17.93 7.96
N LEU A 24 2.53 -17.93 6.81
CA LEU A 24 3.12 -18.22 5.51
C LEU A 24 3.53 -16.90 4.85
N VAL A 25 4.81 -16.60 4.81
CA VAL A 25 5.40 -15.59 3.94
C VAL A 25 6.29 -16.32 2.95
N SER A 26 5.89 -16.34 1.69
CA SER A 26 6.62 -16.82 0.50
C SER A 26 7.60 -18.00 0.76
N ASN A 27 7.06 -19.23 0.85
CA ASN A 27 7.83 -20.50 0.94
C ASN A 27 8.75 -20.69 2.16
N ALA A 28 8.73 -19.83 3.16
CA ALA A 28 9.39 -20.06 4.42
C ALA A 28 8.36 -20.37 5.51
N VAL A 29 8.27 -21.63 5.93
CA VAL A 29 7.48 -22.07 7.09
C VAL A 29 8.34 -21.86 8.33
N VAL A 30 7.97 -20.92 9.17
CA VAL A 30 8.55 -20.82 10.52
C VAL A 30 7.57 -21.48 11.49
N SER A 31 7.85 -22.72 11.84
CA SER A 31 7.16 -23.44 12.92
C SER A 31 7.78 -23.04 14.25
N TRP A 32 6.98 -22.47 15.14
CA TRP A 32 7.42 -22.18 16.50
C TRP A 32 6.59 -23.01 17.49
N CYS A 33 7.16 -24.10 17.96
CA CYS A 33 6.72 -24.81 19.15
C CYS A 33 7.72 -24.53 20.28
N GLY A 34 7.29 -23.84 21.31
CA GLY A 34 8.09 -23.61 22.49
C GLY A 34 7.23 -23.38 23.72
N ASN A 35 7.14 -24.39 24.59
CA ASN A 35 6.62 -24.26 25.95
C ASN A 35 7.48 -23.28 26.73
N PHE A 36 7.01 -22.03 26.91
CA PHE A 36 7.69 -21.05 27.75
C PHE A 36 6.96 -20.88 29.08
N ARG A 37 7.60 -21.31 30.16
CA ARG A 37 7.14 -21.07 31.53
C ARG A 37 7.58 -19.67 31.94
N ILE A 38 6.61 -18.76 32.11
CA ILE A 38 6.84 -17.38 32.56
C ILE A 38 7.23 -17.41 34.05
N ARG A 39 8.48 -17.08 34.32
CA ARG A 39 8.92 -16.62 35.64
C ARG A 39 9.46 -15.20 35.50
N ASN A 40 8.89 -14.29 36.30
CA ASN A 40 9.32 -12.93 36.58
C ASN A 40 8.89 -11.81 35.61
N GLY A 41 7.90 -11.03 36.05
CA GLY A 41 7.78 -9.58 35.94
C GLY A 41 7.49 -8.99 34.56
N LEU A 42 6.47 -8.16 34.49
CA LEU A 42 6.04 -7.35 33.32
C LEU A 42 7.15 -6.56 32.61
N CYS A 43 8.28 -6.29 33.28
CA CYS A 43 9.44 -5.58 32.71
C CYS A 43 10.19 -6.43 31.67
N GLY A 44 10.30 -7.74 31.88
CA GLY A 44 10.97 -8.67 30.94
C GLY A 44 10.20 -8.84 29.64
N ILE A 45 8.88 -8.84 29.70
CA ILE A 45 7.99 -8.98 28.51
C ILE A 45 8.10 -7.76 27.60
N ARG A 46 8.15 -6.54 28.14
CA ARG A 46 8.31 -5.31 27.36
C ARG A 46 9.64 -5.27 26.60
N ASN A 47 10.72 -5.67 27.22
CA ASN A 47 12.05 -5.70 26.58
C ASN A 47 12.15 -6.83 25.54
N TRP A 48 11.49 -7.96 25.80
CA TRP A 48 11.42 -9.08 24.87
C TRP A 48 10.55 -8.71 23.64
N LEU A 49 9.41 -8.06 23.83
CA LEU A 49 8.56 -7.57 22.74
C LEU A 49 9.26 -6.49 21.89
N ARG A 50 10.04 -5.58 22.51
CA ARG A 50 10.90 -4.62 21.77
C ARG A 50 12.00 -5.35 20.97
N SER A 51 12.61 -6.37 21.55
CA SER A 51 13.62 -7.19 20.86
C SER A 51 13.03 -7.97 19.67
N LEU A 52 11.79 -8.43 19.77
CA LEU A 52 11.08 -9.08 18.65
C LEU A 52 10.70 -8.06 17.56
N GLY A 53 10.20 -6.88 17.92
CA GLY A 53 9.92 -5.80 16.97
C GLY A 53 11.14 -5.49 16.12
N ASN A 54 12.27 -5.19 16.75
CA ASN A 54 13.52 -4.91 16.04
C ASN A 54 14.01 -6.08 15.14
N ARG A 55 13.77 -7.33 15.53
CA ARG A 55 14.13 -8.49 14.70
C ARG A 55 13.23 -8.65 13.48
N PHE A 56 11.93 -8.40 13.61
CA PHE A 56 10.99 -8.45 12.49
C PHE A 56 11.23 -7.28 11.51
N ASP A 57 11.53 -6.10 12.02
CA ASP A 57 11.90 -4.94 11.19
C ASP A 57 13.16 -5.23 10.36
N ILE A 58 14.18 -5.80 10.96
CA ILE A 58 15.42 -6.21 10.28
C ILE A 58 15.13 -7.28 9.21
N MET A 59 14.31 -8.29 9.52
CA MET A 59 13.96 -9.33 8.55
C MET A 59 13.12 -8.79 7.38
N ALA A 60 12.20 -7.87 7.65
CA ALA A 60 11.40 -7.25 6.59
C ALA A 60 12.25 -6.35 5.69
N GLN A 61 13.18 -5.59 6.27
CA GLN A 61 14.14 -4.78 5.51
C GLN A 61 15.06 -5.65 4.65
N ASP A 62 15.56 -6.78 5.20
CA ASP A 62 16.40 -7.70 4.43
C ASP A 62 15.65 -8.39 3.29
N LEU A 63 14.35 -8.68 3.44
CA LEU A 63 13.50 -9.27 2.39
C LEU A 63 13.26 -8.32 1.21
N LEU A 64 13.27 -7.01 1.47
CA LEU A 64 13.02 -5.98 0.46
C LEU A 64 14.31 -5.30 -0.03
N ARG A 65 15.46 -5.68 0.51
CA ARG A 65 16.75 -5.09 0.13
C ARG A 65 17.06 -5.36 -1.33
N GLY A 66 17.43 -4.31 -2.06
CA GLY A 66 17.73 -4.38 -3.49
C GLY A 66 16.48 -4.47 -4.38
N GLU A 67 15.29 -4.35 -3.82
CA GLU A 67 14.04 -4.24 -4.55
C GLU A 67 13.61 -2.76 -4.68
N ARG A 68 12.94 -2.44 -5.79
CA ARG A 68 12.17 -1.21 -5.85
C ARG A 68 10.86 -1.44 -5.10
N VAL A 69 10.63 -0.64 -4.07
CA VAL A 69 9.43 -0.75 -3.23
C VAL A 69 8.66 0.55 -3.29
N LEU A 70 7.42 0.48 -3.77
CA LEU A 70 6.57 1.65 -3.96
C LEU A 70 5.23 1.48 -3.26
N ALA A 71 4.88 2.45 -2.45
CA ALA A 71 3.51 2.67 -2.02
C ALA A 71 2.75 3.27 -3.20
N PHE A 72 1.54 2.78 -3.47
CA PHE A 72 0.74 3.12 -4.65
C PHE A 72 -0.71 3.36 -4.28
N ASP A 73 -1.22 4.48 -4.72
CA ASP A 73 -2.61 4.87 -4.57
C ASP A 73 -3.10 5.71 -5.75
N LEU A 74 -4.42 5.70 -5.99
CA LEU A 74 -5.10 6.42 -7.07
C LEU A 74 -6.32 7.16 -6.55
N GLU A 75 -6.49 8.43 -6.99
CA GLU A 75 -7.79 9.07 -6.97
C GLU A 75 -8.45 8.97 -8.35
N THR A 76 -9.77 8.80 -8.36
CA THR A 76 -10.48 8.35 -9.55
C THR A 76 -11.84 9.04 -9.71
N THR A 77 -12.41 9.01 -10.92
CA THR A 77 -13.77 9.52 -11.17
C THR A 77 -14.87 8.67 -10.53
N GLY A 78 -14.51 7.49 -9.99
CA GLY A 78 -15.46 6.57 -9.35
C GLY A 78 -14.83 5.19 -9.09
N ILE A 79 -15.65 4.22 -8.73
CA ILE A 79 -15.22 2.90 -8.23
C ILE A 79 -15.22 1.78 -9.30
N SER A 80 -15.64 2.06 -10.53
CA SER A 80 -15.67 1.08 -11.61
C SER A 80 -14.32 1.00 -12.32
N THR A 81 -13.58 -0.05 -12.09
CA THR A 81 -12.27 -0.24 -12.73
C THR A 81 -12.32 -0.31 -14.26
N ASN A 82 -13.49 -0.53 -14.86
CA ASN A 82 -13.64 -0.63 -16.30
C ASN A 82 -14.02 0.70 -16.96
N SER A 83 -14.82 1.54 -16.30
CA SER A 83 -15.37 2.77 -16.89
C SER A 83 -14.77 4.04 -16.31
N ASP A 84 -14.38 4.02 -15.04
CA ASP A 84 -13.81 5.19 -14.39
C ASP A 84 -12.37 5.45 -14.81
N ARG A 85 -11.89 6.64 -14.52
CA ARG A 85 -10.62 7.17 -14.98
C ARG A 85 -9.78 7.65 -13.79
N ILE A 86 -8.47 7.68 -13.97
CA ILE A 86 -7.53 8.24 -12.98
C ILE A 86 -7.62 9.78 -13.03
N VAL A 87 -7.68 10.41 -11.85
CA VAL A 87 -7.56 11.86 -11.66
C VAL A 87 -6.29 12.26 -10.91
N GLN A 88 -5.75 11.39 -10.06
CA GLN A 88 -4.44 11.55 -9.42
C GLN A 88 -3.77 10.18 -9.29
N LEU A 89 -2.46 10.16 -9.43
CA LEU A 89 -1.63 8.96 -9.22
C LEU A 89 -0.45 9.32 -8.32
N ALA A 90 -0.20 8.49 -7.31
CA ALA A 90 0.96 8.61 -6.44
C ALA A 90 1.73 7.29 -6.35
N LEU A 91 3.04 7.38 -6.50
CA LEU A 91 4.03 6.32 -6.28
C LEU A 91 5.14 6.89 -5.39
N LEU A 92 5.21 6.40 -4.17
CA LEU A 92 6.14 6.88 -3.15
C LEU A 92 6.99 5.71 -2.66
N GLY A 93 8.30 5.87 -2.65
CA GLY A 93 9.10 4.72 -2.21
C GLY A 93 10.59 4.89 -2.36
N VAL A 94 11.23 3.77 -2.64
CA VAL A 94 12.68 3.70 -2.91
C VAL A 94 12.95 2.81 -4.11
N ASP A 95 14.04 3.11 -4.80
CA ASP A 95 14.59 2.21 -5.83
C ASP A 95 15.42 1.08 -5.21
N SER A 96 16.02 0.25 -6.06
CA SER A 96 16.88 -0.86 -5.65
C SER A 96 18.17 -0.43 -4.94
N ASN A 97 18.54 0.85 -4.99
CA ASN A 97 19.70 1.44 -4.31
C ASN A 97 19.30 2.25 -3.08
N GLU A 98 18.05 2.11 -2.63
CA GLU A 98 17.45 2.85 -1.50
C GLU A 98 17.32 4.37 -1.77
N ALA A 99 17.47 4.82 -3.03
CA ALA A 99 17.23 6.22 -3.39
C ALA A 99 15.71 6.51 -3.38
N PRO A 100 15.29 7.67 -2.82
CA PRO A 100 13.87 7.98 -2.70
C PRO A 100 13.22 8.20 -4.05
N ILE A 101 12.02 7.66 -4.22
CA ILE A 101 11.13 7.89 -5.36
C ILE A 101 9.90 8.64 -4.83
N HIS A 102 9.58 9.75 -5.46
CA HIS A 102 8.36 10.50 -5.23
C HIS A 102 7.78 10.90 -6.60
N PHE A 103 6.77 10.21 -7.03
CA PHE A 103 6.04 10.50 -8.25
C PHE A 103 4.57 10.70 -7.92
N GLU A 104 4.11 11.93 -7.99
CA GLU A 104 2.73 12.31 -7.74
C GLU A 104 2.28 13.27 -8.82
N THR A 105 1.13 13.02 -9.42
CA THR A 105 0.63 13.87 -10.51
C THR A 105 -0.88 13.84 -10.64
N LEU A 106 -1.46 14.99 -10.99
CA LEU A 106 -2.84 15.10 -11.44
C LEU A 106 -2.95 14.65 -12.91
N VAL A 107 -4.03 13.99 -13.22
CA VAL A 107 -4.31 13.46 -14.56
C VAL A 107 -5.67 13.97 -15.04
N ASN A 108 -5.74 14.47 -16.27
CA ASN A 108 -7.00 14.83 -16.88
C ASN A 108 -7.75 13.56 -17.31
N PRO A 109 -8.88 13.21 -16.68
CA PRO A 109 -9.61 11.98 -17.00
C PRO A 109 -10.32 12.01 -18.36
N ARG A 110 -10.34 13.16 -19.06
CA ARG A 110 -11.07 13.39 -20.32
C ARG A 110 -12.58 13.12 -20.22
N MET A 111 -13.10 13.22 -19.02
CA MET A 111 -14.53 13.16 -18.70
C MET A 111 -14.79 14.00 -17.44
N PRO A 112 -16.03 14.46 -17.21
CA PRO A 112 -16.38 15.16 -15.97
C PRO A 112 -16.12 14.29 -14.74
N ILE A 113 -15.57 14.88 -13.68
CA ILE A 113 -15.42 14.24 -12.39
C ILE A 113 -16.76 14.32 -11.66
N PRO A 114 -17.42 13.21 -11.32
CA PRO A 114 -18.67 13.24 -10.58
C PRO A 114 -18.49 13.94 -9.22
N TYR A 115 -19.47 14.75 -8.83
CA TYR A 115 -19.40 15.51 -7.57
C TYR A 115 -19.11 14.62 -6.36
N GLY A 116 -19.71 13.41 -6.32
CA GLY A 116 -19.46 12.46 -5.22
C GLY A 116 -18.01 11.96 -5.15
N ALA A 117 -17.26 11.94 -6.25
CA ALA A 117 -15.85 11.63 -6.27
C ALA A 117 -15.04 12.83 -5.77
N SER A 118 -15.32 14.02 -6.33
CA SER A 118 -14.69 15.28 -5.89
C SER A 118 -14.91 15.57 -4.40
N ASP A 119 -16.07 15.21 -3.86
CA ASP A 119 -16.38 15.38 -2.42
C ASP A 119 -15.52 14.48 -1.52
N VAL A 120 -15.01 13.39 -2.06
CA VAL A 120 -14.11 12.46 -1.33
C VAL A 120 -12.66 12.93 -1.39
N HIS A 121 -12.11 13.17 -2.59
CA HIS A 121 -10.68 13.45 -2.77
C HIS A 121 -10.35 14.94 -2.97
N GLY A 122 -11.34 15.82 -3.05
CA GLY A 122 -11.14 17.27 -3.16
C GLY A 122 -10.64 17.76 -4.54
N ILE A 123 -10.53 16.89 -5.55
CA ILE A 123 -10.07 17.25 -6.89
C ILE A 123 -11.30 17.52 -7.78
N TYR A 124 -11.31 18.64 -8.46
CA TYR A 124 -12.40 19.09 -9.33
C TYR A 124 -11.94 19.22 -10.79
N ASP A 125 -12.88 19.31 -11.72
CA ASP A 125 -12.60 19.50 -13.15
C ASP A 125 -11.66 20.68 -13.43
N ALA A 126 -11.72 21.72 -12.59
CA ALA A 126 -10.86 22.89 -12.71
C ALA A 126 -9.38 22.57 -12.48
N ASP A 127 -9.09 21.66 -11.55
CA ASP A 127 -7.72 21.30 -11.14
C ASP A 127 -7.02 20.47 -12.21
N VAL A 128 -7.78 19.63 -12.92
CA VAL A 128 -7.25 18.71 -13.93
C VAL A 128 -7.35 19.25 -15.37
N ARG A 129 -8.04 20.37 -15.58
CA ARG A 129 -8.32 20.93 -16.94
C ARG A 129 -7.05 21.20 -17.75
N GLY A 130 -5.98 21.68 -17.10
CA GLY A 130 -4.69 21.99 -17.72
C GLY A 130 -3.71 20.83 -17.73
N GLN A 131 -4.07 19.72 -17.15
CA GLN A 131 -3.18 18.55 -17.02
C GLN A 131 -3.22 17.66 -18.26
N GLY A 132 -2.15 16.91 -18.49
CA GLY A 132 -2.11 15.85 -19.47
C GLY A 132 -3.10 14.72 -19.10
N ASP A 133 -3.53 13.94 -20.09
CA ASP A 133 -4.25 12.71 -19.81
C ASP A 133 -3.27 11.58 -19.43
N PHE A 134 -3.78 10.40 -19.09
CA PHE A 134 -2.95 9.28 -18.64
C PHE A 134 -1.84 8.92 -19.63
N SER A 135 -2.02 9.15 -20.93
CA SER A 135 -0.99 8.84 -21.92
C SER A 135 0.31 9.62 -21.74
N THR A 136 0.25 10.79 -21.10
CA THR A 136 1.43 11.64 -20.87
C THR A 136 2.34 11.13 -19.76
N ILE A 137 1.81 10.31 -18.86
CA ILE A 137 2.53 9.75 -17.71
C ILE A 137 2.73 8.23 -17.81
N ALA A 138 2.14 7.61 -18.82
CA ALA A 138 2.06 6.16 -18.91
C ALA A 138 3.44 5.47 -18.97
N ASP A 139 4.37 6.01 -19.74
CA ASP A 139 5.68 5.38 -19.91
C ASP A 139 6.50 5.48 -18.61
N GLU A 140 6.51 6.62 -17.92
CA GLU A 140 7.15 6.78 -16.62
C GLU A 140 6.50 5.89 -15.54
N THR A 141 5.17 5.85 -15.51
CA THR A 141 4.43 4.96 -14.61
C THR A 141 4.77 3.49 -14.87
N PHE A 142 4.92 3.10 -16.14
CA PHE A 142 5.33 1.75 -16.51
C PHE A 142 6.70 1.42 -15.95
N GLU A 143 7.71 2.27 -16.19
CA GLU A 143 9.08 2.07 -15.71
C GLU A 143 9.16 1.97 -14.18
N LEU A 144 8.34 2.74 -13.47
CA LEU A 144 8.32 2.70 -12.02
C LEU A 144 7.70 1.42 -11.46
N ILE A 145 6.62 0.93 -12.05
CA ILE A 145 5.83 -0.21 -11.53
C ILE A 145 6.36 -1.55 -12.03
N ASP A 146 6.88 -1.64 -13.26
CA ASP A 146 7.31 -2.93 -13.83
C ASP A 146 8.45 -3.55 -13.00
N GLY A 147 8.25 -4.77 -12.54
CA GLY A 147 9.19 -5.47 -11.67
C GLY A 147 9.27 -4.97 -10.22
N ALA A 148 8.55 -3.91 -9.84
CA ALA A 148 8.58 -3.37 -8.48
C ALA A 148 7.74 -4.19 -7.50
N VAL A 149 8.01 -4.03 -6.21
CA VAL A 149 7.13 -4.42 -5.11
C VAL A 149 6.16 -3.27 -4.85
N ILE A 150 4.89 -3.49 -5.09
CA ILE A 150 3.83 -2.49 -4.90
C ILE A 150 3.09 -2.75 -3.59
N ILE A 151 2.91 -1.70 -2.81
CA ILE A 151 2.16 -1.72 -1.54
C ILE A 151 1.01 -0.73 -1.66
N GLY A 152 -0.21 -1.13 -1.28
CA GLY A 152 -1.37 -0.23 -1.25
C GLY A 152 -2.55 -0.87 -0.54
N HIS A 153 -3.53 -0.07 -0.09
CA HIS A 153 -4.58 -0.61 0.78
C HIS A 153 -5.46 -1.64 0.08
N ASN A 154 -5.99 -1.31 -1.08
CA ASN A 154 -6.80 -2.21 -1.93
C ASN A 154 -6.16 -2.42 -3.31
N ALA A 155 -4.87 -2.15 -3.44
CA ALA A 155 -4.14 -1.98 -4.69
C ALA A 155 -4.38 -3.12 -5.69
N ARG A 156 -4.40 -4.37 -5.25
CA ARG A 156 -4.60 -5.53 -6.14
C ARG A 156 -5.98 -5.54 -6.81
N ASN A 157 -7.03 -5.18 -6.07
CA ASN A 157 -8.41 -5.37 -6.54
C ASN A 157 -9.01 -4.12 -7.15
N PHE A 158 -8.41 -2.96 -6.90
CA PHE A 158 -8.87 -1.68 -7.41
C PHE A 158 -7.79 -0.98 -8.24
N ASP A 159 -6.76 -0.43 -7.62
CA ASP A 159 -5.79 0.46 -8.26
C ASP A 159 -5.07 -0.19 -9.46
N MET A 160 -4.54 -1.40 -9.29
CA MET A 160 -3.87 -2.13 -10.36
C MET A 160 -4.80 -2.50 -11.51
N LYS A 161 -6.09 -2.76 -11.22
CA LYS A 161 -7.07 -3.05 -12.26
C LYS A 161 -7.43 -1.81 -13.05
N LEU A 162 -7.65 -0.69 -12.36
CA LEU A 162 -7.99 0.57 -13.02
C LEU A 162 -6.81 1.07 -13.85
N LEU A 163 -5.59 1.01 -13.29
CA LEU A 163 -4.37 1.28 -14.04
C LEU A 163 -4.25 0.40 -15.28
N GLY A 164 -4.51 -0.90 -15.14
CA GLY A 164 -4.54 -1.84 -16.27
C GLY A 164 -5.54 -1.42 -17.35
N SER A 165 -6.71 -0.93 -16.96
CA SER A 165 -7.72 -0.44 -17.90
C SER A 165 -7.26 0.80 -18.66
N GLU A 166 -6.49 1.70 -18.03
CA GLU A 166 -5.91 2.86 -18.73
C GLU A 166 -4.90 2.42 -19.81
N TYR A 167 -4.02 1.48 -19.51
CA TYR A 167 -3.10 0.93 -20.52
C TYR A 167 -3.83 0.24 -21.66
N LEU A 168 -4.85 -0.56 -21.35
CA LEU A 168 -5.63 -1.26 -22.39
C LEU A 168 -6.39 -0.30 -23.30
N ARG A 169 -6.89 0.84 -22.78
CA ARG A 169 -7.50 1.90 -23.60
C ARG A 169 -6.50 2.52 -24.59
N MET A 170 -5.22 2.53 -24.24
CA MET A 170 -4.14 2.97 -25.12
C MET A 170 -3.66 1.89 -26.09
N GLY A 171 -4.21 0.66 -26.02
CA GLY A 171 -3.70 -0.48 -26.77
C GLY A 171 -2.34 -1.00 -26.28
N LYS A 172 -1.93 -0.63 -25.06
CA LYS A 172 -0.67 -1.07 -24.44
C LYS A 172 -0.94 -2.14 -23.38
N LEU A 173 0.05 -3.00 -23.15
CA LEU A 173 0.02 -3.92 -21.99
C LEU A 173 0.39 -3.14 -20.71
N PRO A 174 -0.30 -3.41 -19.58
CA PRO A 174 0.05 -2.81 -18.30
C PRO A 174 1.37 -3.36 -17.74
N PRO A 175 2.05 -2.60 -16.87
CA PRO A 175 3.23 -3.08 -16.16
C PRO A 175 2.91 -4.29 -15.29
N LYS A 176 3.91 -5.15 -15.06
CA LYS A 176 3.82 -6.34 -14.22
C LYS A 176 4.68 -6.17 -12.98
N PRO A 177 4.12 -5.73 -11.85
CA PRO A 177 4.87 -5.68 -10.61
C PRO A 177 5.34 -7.08 -10.20
N LYS A 178 6.49 -7.16 -9.53
CA LYS A 178 7.02 -8.40 -8.95
C LYS A 178 6.06 -8.97 -7.90
N VAL A 179 5.51 -8.09 -7.07
CA VAL A 179 4.54 -8.43 -6.02
C VAL A 179 3.59 -7.23 -5.80
N VAL A 180 2.33 -7.52 -5.50
CA VAL A 180 1.39 -6.52 -4.98
C VAL A 180 0.97 -6.95 -3.58
N LEU A 181 1.33 -6.15 -2.58
CA LEU A 181 0.97 -6.32 -1.18
C LEU A 181 -0.24 -5.42 -0.86
N ALA A 182 -1.43 -5.99 -0.87
CA ALA A 182 -2.65 -5.26 -0.50
C ALA A 182 -2.89 -5.36 1.01
N THR A 183 -2.75 -4.25 1.75
CA THR A 183 -2.91 -4.24 3.21
C THR A 183 -4.29 -4.72 3.65
N LEU A 184 -5.33 -4.43 2.87
CA LEU A 184 -6.70 -4.92 3.10
C LEU A 184 -6.77 -6.47 3.07
N GLU A 185 -6.03 -7.13 2.19
CA GLU A 185 -5.97 -8.59 2.14
C GLU A 185 -5.20 -9.14 3.35
N VAL A 186 -4.11 -8.49 3.73
CA VAL A 186 -3.30 -8.87 4.89
C VAL A 186 -4.12 -8.83 6.17
N VAL A 187 -4.82 -7.73 6.47
CA VAL A 187 -5.64 -7.61 7.69
C VAL A 187 -6.78 -8.62 7.73
N ARG A 188 -7.37 -8.95 6.57
CA ARG A 188 -8.42 -9.97 6.47
C ARG A 188 -7.86 -11.37 6.74
N ARG A 189 -6.71 -11.72 6.18
CA ARG A 189 -6.03 -13.00 6.41
C ARG A 189 -5.61 -13.17 7.87
N LEU A 190 -5.11 -12.11 8.49
CA LEU A 190 -4.74 -12.09 9.91
C LEU A 190 -5.95 -11.99 10.85
N LYS A 191 -7.17 -11.96 10.31
CA LYS A 191 -8.43 -11.86 11.07
C LYS A 191 -8.44 -10.68 12.04
N ILE A 192 -7.82 -9.57 11.67
CA ILE A 192 -7.87 -8.33 12.44
C ILE A 192 -9.33 -7.89 12.58
N ALA A 193 -9.72 -7.35 13.72
CA ALA A 193 -11.09 -6.90 13.95
C ALA A 193 -11.47 -5.73 13.01
N ARG A 194 -12.73 -5.70 12.55
CA ARG A 194 -13.26 -4.60 11.73
C ARG A 194 -13.33 -3.29 12.54
N PRO A 195 -13.37 -2.10 11.91
CA PRO A 195 -13.36 -1.86 10.46
C PRO A 195 -11.95 -1.98 9.84
N HIS A 196 -11.90 -2.23 8.51
CA HIS A 196 -10.65 -2.46 7.77
C HIS A 196 -10.34 -1.34 6.76
N ASN A 197 -11.05 -0.20 6.77
CA ASN A 197 -10.64 0.93 5.95
C ASN A 197 -9.31 1.51 6.47
N LEU A 198 -8.57 2.19 5.58
CA LEU A 198 -7.23 2.69 5.87
C LEU A 198 -7.21 3.58 7.12
N GLY A 199 -8.11 4.56 7.21
CA GLY A 199 -8.17 5.47 8.36
C GLY A 199 -8.42 4.76 9.71
N ALA A 200 -9.26 3.72 9.72
CA ALA A 200 -9.48 2.92 10.93
C ALA A 200 -8.26 2.10 11.34
N LEU A 201 -7.51 1.60 10.36
CA LEU A 201 -6.26 0.87 10.60
C LEU A 201 -5.18 1.84 11.10
N CYS A 202 -5.00 2.99 10.46
CA CYS A 202 -4.08 4.02 10.92
C CYS A 202 -4.37 4.43 12.36
N LYS A 203 -5.64 4.73 12.69
CA LYS A 203 -6.06 5.04 14.07
C LYS A 203 -5.75 3.90 15.05
N ARG A 204 -6.00 2.65 14.66
CA ARG A 204 -5.73 1.46 15.51
C ARG A 204 -4.25 1.31 15.82
N TYR A 205 -3.41 1.58 14.85
CA TYR A 205 -1.96 1.41 14.97
C TYR A 205 -1.20 2.67 15.37
N GLY A 206 -1.93 3.77 15.65
CA GLY A 206 -1.32 5.04 16.08
C GLY A 206 -0.55 5.75 14.98
N ILE A 207 -0.92 5.51 13.72
CA ILE A 207 -0.33 6.17 12.55
C ILE A 207 -1.13 7.44 12.27
N SER A 208 -0.45 8.57 12.16
CA SER A 208 -1.08 9.84 11.76
C SER A 208 -1.38 9.81 10.26
N LEU A 209 -2.61 10.07 9.90
CA LEU A 209 -3.06 10.20 8.52
C LEU A 209 -3.37 11.68 8.29
N GLU A 210 -2.35 12.45 7.92
CA GLU A 210 -2.49 13.86 7.56
C GLU A 210 -2.88 13.96 6.07
N ASN A 211 -3.85 14.83 5.77
CA ASN A 211 -4.39 15.01 4.41
C ASN A 211 -4.98 13.73 3.77
N ALA A 212 -5.66 12.92 4.57
CA ALA A 212 -6.42 11.78 4.05
C ALA A 212 -7.24 12.15 2.80
N HIS A 213 -7.38 11.20 1.87
CA HIS A 213 -8.01 11.38 0.56
C HIS A 213 -7.20 12.23 -0.43
N THR A 214 -5.88 12.17 -0.34
CA THR A 214 -4.98 12.48 -1.45
C THR A 214 -4.17 11.22 -1.75
N ALA A 215 -3.91 10.93 -3.03
CA ALA A 215 -3.21 9.70 -3.40
C ALA A 215 -1.84 9.58 -2.72
N ALA A 216 -1.12 10.69 -2.52
CA ALA A 216 0.18 10.69 -1.83
C ALA A 216 0.08 10.46 -0.31
N ALA A 217 -1.01 10.87 0.35
CA ALA A 217 -1.20 10.63 1.78
C ALA A 217 -1.67 9.20 2.06
N ASP A 218 -2.46 8.64 1.15
CA ASP A 218 -3.01 7.28 1.27
C ASP A 218 -2.04 6.21 0.72
N ALA A 219 -1.04 6.59 -0.07
CA ALA A 219 0.10 5.75 -0.47
C ALA A 219 1.17 5.68 0.63
#